data_5282038e48491ead57946da4f771fd12
#
_entry.id   5282038e48491ead57946da4f771fd12
#
_cell.length_a   1.000
_cell.length_b   1.000
_cell.length_c   1.000
_cell.angle_alpha   90.00
_cell.angle_beta   90.00
_cell.angle_gamma   90.00
#
_symmetry.space_group_name_H-M   'P 1'
#
loop_
_entity.id
_entity.type
_entity.pdbx_description
1 polymer ?
#
loop_
_entity_poly.entity_id
_entity_poly.type
_entity_poly.pdbx_seq_one_letter_code
_entity_poly.pdbx_strand_id
1 'polypeptide(L)'
;ELLFRDPAMRPGFGSKTSHAATSSVMVEGFEVMRPSLRPGQRFFINFTEEMLEAELASILPPESCVIEILETVHPTESVIRGLTSLKEQGYMLALDDFIGQKELVRFIPMVGVLKVEVLGRTPAQLRSLVNALGFFKGRLLAEKVEDNETARLCRRLNFTLFQGWFFSKAEVVQGKKLTTSQITKARLLTYSSSDMGDDFKKIGESISADVYLSYKLLRYVN
;
A
#
# COMPACT_ATOMS: atom_id res chain seq x y z
N GLU A 1 2.01 4.63 7.85
CA GLU A 1 0.97 4.40 6.84
C GLU A 1 0.89 5.60 5.90
N LEU A 2 0.78 5.34 4.60
CA LEU A 2 0.53 6.34 3.57
C LEU A 2 -0.91 6.19 3.09
N LEU A 3 -1.73 7.18 3.43
CA LEU A 3 -3.10 7.28 2.94
C LEU A 3 -3.11 8.20 1.71
N PHE A 4 -3.29 7.64 0.53
CA PHE A 4 -3.51 8.41 -0.69
C PHE A 4 -4.98 8.78 -0.79
N ARG A 5 -5.27 10.08 -0.65
CA ARG A 5 -6.59 10.62 -0.91
C ARG A 5 -6.51 11.49 -2.13
N ASP A 6 -7.29 11.15 -3.16
CA ASP A 6 -7.49 12.05 -4.30
C ASP A 6 -8.23 13.30 -3.80
N PRO A 7 -7.65 14.51 -3.92
CA PRO A 7 -8.31 15.76 -3.52
C PRO A 7 -9.62 16.03 -4.27
N ALA A 8 -9.82 15.40 -5.43
CA ALA A 8 -11.02 15.52 -6.25
C ALA A 8 -12.15 14.58 -5.79
N MET A 9 -11.87 13.59 -4.94
CA MET A 9 -12.88 12.71 -4.35
C MET A 9 -13.58 13.41 -3.19
N ARG A 10 -14.64 14.16 -3.49
CA ARG A 10 -15.65 14.50 -2.49
C ARG A 10 -16.47 13.24 -2.15
N PRO A 11 -16.83 13.02 -0.86
CA PRO A 11 -17.72 11.93 -0.51
C PRO A 11 -19.02 12.04 -1.31
N GLY A 12 -19.32 11.06 -2.18
CA GLY A 12 -20.57 10.99 -2.92
C GLY A 12 -20.49 10.92 -4.45
N PHE A 13 -19.33 11.07 -5.06
CA PHE A 13 -19.19 10.87 -6.52
C PHE A 13 -18.39 9.60 -6.82
N GLY A 14 -19.11 8.55 -7.19
CA GLY A 14 -18.54 7.35 -7.80
C GLY A 14 -18.05 7.64 -9.22
N SER A 15 -16.89 8.25 -9.37
CA SER A 15 -16.19 8.27 -10.65
C SER A 15 -15.21 7.10 -10.67
N LYS A 16 -15.28 6.25 -11.69
CA LYS A 16 -14.23 5.30 -12.04
C LYS A 16 -12.98 6.11 -12.36
N THR A 17 -12.15 6.39 -11.35
CA THR A 17 -10.80 6.91 -11.57
C THR A 17 -10.07 5.89 -12.43
N SER A 18 -9.51 6.32 -13.56
CA SER A 18 -8.75 5.40 -14.40
C SER A 18 -7.55 4.86 -13.61
N HIS A 19 -7.19 3.59 -13.81
CA HIS A 19 -6.02 2.98 -13.17
C HIS A 19 -4.76 3.85 -13.33
N ALA A 20 -4.62 4.54 -14.45
CA ALA A 20 -3.54 5.48 -14.71
C ALA A 20 -3.50 6.67 -13.72
N ALA A 21 -4.66 7.22 -13.36
CA ALA A 21 -4.72 8.31 -12.37
C ALA A 21 -4.33 7.82 -10.98
N THR A 22 -4.83 6.65 -10.57
CA THR A 22 -4.48 6.04 -9.28
C THR A 22 -2.98 5.72 -9.21
N SER A 23 -2.42 5.11 -10.25
CA SER A 23 -0.98 4.81 -10.33
C SER A 23 -0.12 6.07 -10.24
N SER A 24 -0.49 7.15 -10.94
CA SER A 24 0.24 8.42 -10.88
C SER A 24 0.25 9.00 -9.47
N VAL A 25 -0.91 9.03 -8.80
CA VAL A 25 -1.02 9.54 -7.42
C VAL A 25 -0.18 8.70 -6.44
N MET A 26 -0.16 7.37 -6.61
CA MET A 26 0.63 6.47 -5.77
C MET A 26 2.14 6.71 -5.95
N VAL A 27 2.62 6.76 -7.20
CA VAL A 27 4.04 6.98 -7.51
C VAL A 27 4.47 8.37 -7.05
N GLU A 28 3.68 9.38 -7.32
CA GLU A 28 3.94 10.76 -6.89
C GLU A 28 4.03 10.87 -5.37
N GLY A 29 3.06 10.31 -4.66
CA GLY A 29 3.05 10.31 -3.20
C GLY A 29 4.24 9.55 -2.62
N PHE A 30 4.56 8.39 -3.20
CA PHE A 30 5.71 7.58 -2.79
C PHE A 30 7.04 8.33 -2.99
N GLU A 31 7.27 8.90 -4.18
CA GLU A 31 8.52 9.62 -4.47
C GLU A 31 8.71 10.86 -3.58
N VAL A 32 7.62 11.57 -3.25
CA VAL A 32 7.65 12.71 -2.32
C VAL A 32 8.04 12.27 -0.91
N MET A 33 7.53 11.13 -0.46
CA MET A 33 7.72 10.65 0.91
C MET A 33 8.95 9.77 1.09
N ARG A 34 9.46 9.15 0.02
CA ARG A 34 10.61 8.25 0.07
C ARG A 34 11.85 8.81 0.80
N PRO A 35 12.22 10.11 0.63
CA PRO A 35 13.35 10.67 1.35
C PRO A 35 13.17 10.72 2.88
N SER A 36 11.94 10.58 3.38
CA SER A 36 11.65 10.54 4.82
C SER A 36 11.88 9.17 5.45
N LEU A 37 12.01 8.11 4.64
CA LEU A 37 12.28 6.76 5.13
C LEU A 37 13.71 6.65 5.68
N ARG A 38 13.81 6.14 6.89
CA ARG A 38 15.07 5.72 7.49
C ARG A 38 15.38 4.27 7.06
N PRO A 39 16.65 3.84 7.11
CA PRO A 39 17.01 2.46 6.82
C PRO A 39 16.14 1.45 7.60
N GLY A 40 15.59 0.49 6.90
CA GLY A 40 14.72 -0.55 7.48
C GLY A 40 13.26 -0.14 7.69
N GLN A 41 12.87 1.11 7.42
CA GLN A 41 11.48 1.52 7.43
C GLN A 41 10.81 1.22 6.08
N ARG A 42 9.50 0.99 6.12
CA ARG A 42 8.65 0.76 4.95
C ARG A 42 7.37 1.56 5.07
N PHE A 43 6.82 1.95 3.93
CA PHE A 43 5.47 2.50 3.86
C PHE A 43 4.44 1.38 3.79
N PHE A 44 3.38 1.51 4.56
CA PHE A 44 2.16 0.73 4.39
C PHE A 44 1.25 1.48 3.44
N ILE A 45 0.82 0.81 2.38
CA ILE A 45 0.04 1.41 1.30
C ILE A 45 -1.20 0.57 1.05
N ASN A 46 -2.37 1.20 1.16
CA ASN A 46 -3.67 0.57 0.99
C ASN A 46 -3.96 0.21 -0.46
N PHE A 47 -4.37 -1.03 -0.69
CA PHE A 47 -4.75 -1.55 -1.99
C PHE A 47 -6.20 -2.02 -1.98
N THR A 48 -6.98 -1.49 -2.92
CA THR A 48 -8.33 -1.99 -3.22
C THR A 48 -8.27 -3.27 -4.04
N GLU A 49 -9.41 -3.96 -4.20
CA GLU A 49 -9.52 -5.15 -5.04
C GLU A 49 -9.07 -4.86 -6.48
N GLU A 50 -9.55 -3.74 -7.06
CA GLU A 50 -9.21 -3.35 -8.43
C GLU A 50 -7.70 -3.06 -8.59
N MET A 51 -7.06 -2.48 -7.57
CA MET A 51 -5.62 -2.20 -7.61
C MET A 51 -4.79 -3.48 -7.56
N LEU A 52 -5.24 -4.48 -6.79
CA LEU A 52 -4.60 -5.79 -6.71
C LEU A 52 -4.76 -6.57 -8.01
N GLU A 53 -5.96 -6.55 -8.61
CA GLU A 53 -6.23 -7.22 -9.90
C GLU A 53 -5.49 -6.57 -11.06
N ALA A 54 -5.28 -5.25 -11.02
CA ALA A 54 -4.51 -4.51 -12.01
C ALA A 54 -2.98 -4.54 -11.76
N GLU A 55 -2.51 -5.32 -10.77
CA GLU A 55 -1.09 -5.48 -10.40
C GLU A 55 -0.35 -4.15 -10.19
N LEU A 56 -1.06 -3.10 -9.72
CA LEU A 56 -0.49 -1.76 -9.58
C LEU A 56 0.64 -1.68 -8.55
N ALA A 57 0.79 -2.67 -7.69
CA ALA A 57 1.88 -2.74 -6.73
C ALA A 57 3.26 -2.85 -7.39
N SER A 58 3.34 -3.42 -8.60
CA SER A 58 4.60 -3.64 -9.35
C SER A 58 5.36 -2.34 -9.69
N ILE A 59 4.70 -1.18 -9.61
CA ILE A 59 5.34 0.13 -9.80
C ILE A 59 6.10 0.65 -8.57
N LEU A 60 5.94 0.00 -7.42
CA LEU A 60 6.56 0.40 -6.15
C LEU A 60 7.71 -0.55 -5.79
N PRO A 61 8.79 -0.07 -5.16
CA PRO A 61 9.90 -0.94 -4.77
C PRO A 61 9.53 -1.82 -3.57
N PRO A 62 9.63 -3.16 -3.66
CA PRO A 62 9.20 -4.09 -2.62
C PRO A 62 9.95 -3.93 -1.30
N GLU A 63 11.20 -3.47 -1.32
CA GLU A 63 12.00 -3.23 -0.13
C GLU A 63 11.51 -2.02 0.69
N SER A 64 10.78 -1.10 0.08
CA SER A 64 10.31 0.14 0.71
C SER A 64 8.82 0.14 1.03
N CYS A 65 8.07 -0.88 0.57
CA CYS A 65 6.62 -0.91 0.70
C CYS A 65 6.11 -2.19 1.40
N VAL A 66 4.98 -2.04 2.06
CA VAL A 66 4.11 -3.11 2.52
C VAL A 66 2.76 -2.89 1.83
N ILE A 67 2.29 -3.89 1.12
CA ILE A 67 1.00 -3.85 0.44
C ILE A 67 -0.07 -4.22 1.45
N GLU A 68 -0.99 -3.31 1.69
CA GLU A 68 -2.03 -3.42 2.70
C GLU A 68 -3.35 -3.79 2.03
N ILE A 69 -3.85 -4.99 2.34
CA ILE A 69 -5.11 -5.53 1.81
C ILE A 69 -6.23 -4.98 2.69
N LEU A 70 -7.09 -4.15 2.12
CA LEU A 70 -8.22 -3.59 2.85
C LEU A 70 -9.22 -4.68 3.26
N GLU A 71 -9.93 -4.44 4.36
CA GLU A 71 -10.97 -5.32 4.88
C GLU A 71 -12.17 -5.51 3.91
N THR A 72 -12.30 -4.62 2.92
CA THR A 72 -13.34 -4.66 1.88
C THR A 72 -12.98 -5.55 0.68
N VAL A 73 -11.72 -6.02 0.60
CA VAL A 73 -11.25 -6.88 -0.49
C VAL A 73 -11.79 -8.30 -0.34
N HIS A 74 -12.34 -8.85 -1.42
CA HIS A 74 -12.84 -10.21 -1.45
C HIS A 74 -11.74 -11.20 -1.87
N PRO A 75 -11.65 -12.40 -1.24
CA PRO A 75 -10.65 -13.41 -1.59
C PRO A 75 -11.05 -14.18 -2.86
N THR A 76 -11.20 -13.48 -4.00
CA THR A 76 -11.43 -14.06 -5.30
C THR A 76 -10.16 -14.77 -5.81
N GLU A 77 -10.31 -15.67 -6.79
CA GLU A 77 -9.16 -16.36 -7.37
C GLU A 77 -8.19 -15.42 -8.07
N SER A 78 -8.68 -14.31 -8.65
CA SER A 78 -7.85 -13.26 -9.26
C SER A 78 -7.01 -12.55 -8.20
N VAL A 79 -7.62 -12.10 -7.10
CA VAL A 79 -6.91 -11.46 -5.98
C VAL A 79 -5.89 -12.40 -5.35
N ILE A 80 -6.25 -13.66 -5.11
CA ILE A 80 -5.33 -14.64 -4.52
C ILE A 80 -4.11 -14.87 -5.43
N ARG A 81 -4.30 -14.97 -6.75
CA ARG A 81 -3.19 -15.07 -7.71
C ARG A 81 -2.30 -13.83 -7.69
N GLY A 82 -2.91 -12.63 -7.73
CA GLY A 82 -2.17 -11.36 -7.65
C GLY A 82 -1.32 -11.25 -6.38
N LEU A 83 -1.91 -11.57 -5.22
CA LEU A 83 -1.19 -11.56 -3.94
C LEU A 83 -0.06 -12.60 -3.89
N THR A 84 -0.26 -13.78 -4.49
CA THR A 84 0.79 -14.80 -4.58
C THR A 84 1.95 -14.29 -5.43
N SER A 85 1.67 -13.71 -6.59
CA SER A 85 2.66 -13.09 -7.46
C SER A 85 3.45 -11.99 -6.75
N LEU A 86 2.77 -11.09 -6.04
CA LEU A 86 3.42 -10.04 -5.26
C LEU A 86 4.34 -10.60 -4.17
N LYS A 87 3.92 -11.65 -3.49
CA LYS A 87 4.74 -12.33 -2.49
C LYS A 87 6.01 -12.96 -3.08
N GLU A 88 5.89 -13.58 -4.27
CA GLU A 88 7.03 -14.13 -5.02
C GLU A 88 7.99 -13.05 -5.49
N GLN A 89 7.49 -11.84 -5.81
CA GLN A 89 8.29 -10.67 -6.14
C GLN A 89 8.96 -10.01 -4.91
N GLY A 90 8.74 -10.53 -3.71
CA GLY A 90 9.37 -10.05 -2.47
C GLY A 90 8.59 -8.97 -1.73
N TYR A 91 7.36 -8.66 -2.11
CA TYR A 91 6.53 -7.74 -1.35
C TYR A 91 6.10 -8.34 -0.02
N MET A 92 6.16 -7.52 1.02
CA MET A 92 5.51 -7.83 2.28
C MET A 92 4.02 -7.45 2.17
N LEU A 93 3.15 -8.38 2.55
CA LEU A 93 1.70 -8.16 2.56
C LEU A 93 1.23 -7.95 3.99
N ALA A 94 0.23 -7.08 4.17
CA ALA A 94 -0.49 -6.87 5.42
C ALA A 94 -2.00 -6.99 5.18
N LEU A 95 -2.75 -7.45 6.17
CA LEU A 95 -4.21 -7.44 6.16
C LEU A 95 -4.70 -6.39 7.14
N ASP A 96 -5.56 -5.49 6.66
CA ASP A 96 -6.07 -4.33 7.40
C ASP A 96 -7.33 -4.64 8.21
N ASP A 97 -7.54 -3.87 9.28
CA ASP A 97 -8.73 -3.82 10.13
C ASP A 97 -9.34 -5.21 10.45
N PHE A 98 -8.49 -6.20 10.74
CA PHE A 98 -8.95 -7.56 11.05
C PHE A 98 -9.60 -7.63 12.43
N ILE A 99 -10.84 -8.08 12.45
CA ILE A 99 -11.64 -8.23 13.67
C ILE A 99 -12.19 -9.65 13.87
N GLY A 100 -11.73 -10.60 13.04
CA GLY A 100 -12.21 -11.99 13.07
C GLY A 100 -13.20 -12.33 11.96
N GLN A 101 -13.25 -11.54 10.88
CA GLN A 101 -14.09 -11.78 9.70
C GLN A 101 -13.70 -13.10 9.04
N LYS A 102 -14.67 -14.02 8.88
CA LYS A 102 -14.43 -15.35 8.31
C LYS A 102 -13.93 -15.30 6.86
N GLU A 103 -14.41 -14.33 6.12
CA GLU A 103 -14.07 -14.11 4.71
C GLU A 103 -12.58 -13.81 4.54
N LEU A 104 -12.01 -13.03 5.46
CA LEU A 104 -10.62 -12.59 5.41
C LEU A 104 -9.63 -13.65 5.89
N VAL A 105 -10.09 -14.75 6.50
CA VAL A 105 -9.20 -15.83 6.99
C VAL A 105 -8.35 -16.42 5.87
N ARG A 106 -8.86 -16.43 4.62
CA ARG A 106 -8.12 -16.91 3.45
C ARG A 106 -6.85 -16.10 3.16
N PHE A 107 -6.78 -14.83 3.57
CA PHE A 107 -5.59 -13.98 3.40
C PHE A 107 -4.52 -14.23 4.45
N ILE A 108 -4.88 -14.74 5.64
CA ILE A 108 -3.95 -14.86 6.78
C ILE A 108 -2.66 -15.63 6.43
N PRO A 109 -2.69 -16.77 5.69
CA PRO A 109 -1.47 -17.49 5.32
C PRO A 109 -0.56 -16.72 4.34
N MET A 110 -1.08 -15.69 3.68
CA MET A 110 -0.37 -14.93 2.65
C MET A 110 0.36 -13.73 3.23
N VAL A 111 -0.11 -13.17 4.36
CA VAL A 111 0.38 -11.92 4.91
C VAL A 111 1.49 -12.14 5.95
N GLY A 112 2.42 -11.20 6.00
CA GLY A 112 3.47 -11.13 7.02
C GLY A 112 3.07 -10.27 8.22
N VAL A 113 2.08 -9.39 8.06
CA VAL A 113 1.53 -8.53 9.11
C VAL A 113 0.01 -8.65 9.13
N LEU A 114 -0.55 -8.83 10.32
CA LEU A 114 -1.98 -8.81 10.55
C LEU A 114 -2.30 -7.63 11.47
N LYS A 115 -3.03 -6.65 10.95
CA LYS A 115 -3.45 -5.46 11.67
C LYS A 115 -4.79 -5.75 12.34
N VAL A 116 -4.83 -5.54 13.65
CA VAL A 116 -6.00 -5.84 14.48
C VAL A 116 -6.48 -4.55 15.12
N GLU A 117 -7.71 -4.17 14.82
CA GLU A 117 -8.35 -3.06 15.51
C GLU A 117 -8.63 -3.44 16.97
N VAL A 118 -8.03 -2.69 17.90
CA VAL A 118 -8.16 -2.96 19.35
C VAL A 118 -9.11 -2.00 20.04
N LEU A 119 -9.49 -0.89 19.39
CA LEU A 119 -10.39 0.11 19.96
C LEU A 119 -11.76 -0.50 20.31
N GLY A 120 -12.27 -0.19 21.49
CA GLY A 120 -13.57 -0.66 21.96
C GLY A 120 -13.64 -2.14 22.32
N ARG A 121 -12.52 -2.90 22.29
CA ARG A 121 -12.47 -4.33 22.63
C ARG A 121 -12.11 -4.56 24.08
N THR A 122 -12.82 -5.49 24.70
CA THR A 122 -12.46 -5.95 26.03
C THR A 122 -11.21 -6.82 26.02
N PRO A 123 -10.46 -6.89 27.14
CA PRO A 123 -9.32 -7.80 27.27
C PRO A 123 -9.64 -9.26 26.95
N ALA A 124 -10.85 -9.72 27.26
CA ALA A 124 -11.30 -11.08 26.97
C ALA A 124 -11.47 -11.32 25.46
N GLN A 125 -12.07 -10.36 24.76
CA GLN A 125 -12.25 -10.42 23.31
C GLN A 125 -10.91 -10.44 22.57
N LEU A 126 -9.96 -9.58 22.98
CA LEU A 126 -8.63 -9.56 22.37
C LEU A 126 -7.87 -10.87 22.61
N ARG A 127 -7.93 -11.45 23.83
CA ARG A 127 -7.32 -12.75 24.11
C ARG A 127 -7.95 -13.85 23.26
N SER A 128 -9.27 -13.89 23.14
CA SER A 128 -9.97 -14.88 22.33
C SER A 128 -9.55 -14.80 20.86
N LEU A 129 -9.50 -13.57 20.31
CA LEU A 129 -9.06 -13.34 18.92
C LEU A 129 -7.60 -13.81 18.71
N VAL A 130 -6.68 -13.38 19.57
CA VAL A 130 -5.26 -13.77 19.46
C VAL A 130 -5.07 -15.28 19.62
N ASN A 131 -5.81 -15.92 20.54
CA ASN A 131 -5.77 -17.38 20.68
C ASN A 131 -6.26 -18.10 19.42
N ALA A 132 -7.31 -17.60 18.79
CA ALA A 132 -7.81 -18.13 17.52
C ALA A 132 -6.77 -17.98 16.38
N LEU A 133 -5.89 -16.97 16.47
CA LEU A 133 -4.80 -16.71 15.54
C LEU A 133 -3.50 -17.45 15.87
N GLY A 134 -3.50 -18.40 16.80
CA GLY A 134 -2.29 -19.13 17.23
C GLY A 134 -1.52 -19.85 16.13
N PHE A 135 -2.14 -20.09 14.98
CA PHE A 135 -1.49 -20.63 13.78
C PHE A 135 -0.74 -19.55 12.95
N PHE A 136 -1.02 -18.28 13.14
CA PHE A 136 -0.38 -17.19 12.40
C PHE A 136 1.07 -17.02 12.83
N LYS A 137 2.01 -17.03 11.89
CA LYS A 137 3.45 -16.93 12.14
C LYS A 137 4.03 -15.54 11.86
N GLY A 138 3.21 -14.64 11.33
CA GLY A 138 3.59 -13.26 11.06
C GLY A 138 3.57 -12.37 12.31
N ARG A 139 3.58 -11.07 12.09
CA ARG A 139 3.58 -10.06 13.15
C ARG A 139 2.18 -9.50 13.36
N LEU A 140 1.76 -9.38 14.61
CA LEU A 140 0.52 -8.69 14.96
C LEU A 140 0.81 -7.20 15.15
N LEU A 141 -0.02 -6.36 14.51
CA LEU A 141 -0.04 -4.91 14.67
C LEU A 141 -1.33 -4.51 15.37
N ALA A 142 -1.22 -3.83 16.51
CA ALA A 142 -2.38 -3.27 17.21
C ALA A 142 -2.71 -1.89 16.63
N GLU A 143 -3.92 -1.74 16.11
CA GLU A 143 -4.41 -0.49 15.55
C GLU A 143 -5.33 0.26 16.51
N LYS A 144 -5.41 1.57 16.29
CA LYS A 144 -6.28 2.48 17.06
C LYS A 144 -6.01 2.39 18.57
N VAL A 145 -4.72 2.27 18.94
CA VAL A 145 -4.30 2.29 20.35
C VAL A 145 -4.38 3.71 20.87
N GLU A 146 -5.24 3.95 21.87
CA GLU A 146 -5.49 5.30 22.40
C GLU A 146 -4.89 5.53 23.79
N ASP A 147 -4.57 4.46 24.52
CA ASP A 147 -4.09 4.54 25.89
C ASP A 147 -2.99 3.53 26.23
N ASN A 148 -2.32 3.77 27.37
CA ASN A 148 -1.21 2.96 27.85
C ASN A 148 -1.64 1.57 28.34
N GLU A 149 -2.87 1.43 28.85
CA GLU A 149 -3.38 0.15 29.36
C GLU A 149 -3.59 -0.82 28.19
N THR A 150 -4.25 -0.35 27.13
CA THR A 150 -4.43 -1.09 25.86
C THR A 150 -3.07 -1.45 25.25
N ALA A 151 -2.11 -0.51 25.21
CA ALA A 151 -0.77 -0.79 24.71
C ALA A 151 -0.06 -1.89 25.50
N ARG A 152 -0.16 -1.87 26.85
CA ARG A 152 0.43 -2.90 27.72
C ARG A 152 -0.26 -4.25 27.54
N LEU A 153 -1.58 -4.27 27.40
CA LEU A 153 -2.33 -5.48 27.15
C LEU A 153 -1.89 -6.12 25.80
N CYS A 154 -1.83 -5.33 24.75
CA CYS A 154 -1.40 -5.82 23.43
C CYS A 154 0.02 -6.39 23.46
N ARG A 155 0.97 -5.74 24.18
CA ARG A 155 2.32 -6.30 24.35
C ARG A 155 2.29 -7.67 25.04
N ARG A 156 1.47 -7.86 26.08
CA ARG A 156 1.30 -9.18 26.75
C ARG A 156 0.65 -10.22 25.84
N LEU A 157 -0.08 -9.78 24.81
CA LEU A 157 -0.69 -10.63 23.79
C LEU A 157 0.21 -10.80 22.54
N ASN A 158 1.51 -10.50 22.65
CA ASN A 158 2.51 -10.67 21.59
C ASN A 158 2.31 -9.76 20.36
N PHE A 159 1.59 -8.64 20.48
CA PHE A 159 1.64 -7.61 19.47
C PHE A 159 3.04 -6.97 19.46
N THR A 160 3.64 -6.88 18.29
CA THR A 160 5.00 -6.33 18.09
C THR A 160 5.01 -5.01 17.36
N LEU A 161 3.91 -4.65 16.72
CA LEU A 161 3.70 -3.40 16.02
C LEU A 161 2.50 -2.67 16.61
N PHE A 162 2.53 -1.33 16.57
CA PHE A 162 1.52 -0.50 17.22
C PHE A 162 1.24 0.74 16.38
N GLN A 163 -0.04 1.10 16.26
CA GLN A 163 -0.53 2.30 15.60
C GLN A 163 -1.67 2.91 16.41
N GLY A 164 -1.70 4.24 16.53
CA GLY A 164 -2.77 4.95 17.22
C GLY A 164 -2.31 6.26 17.85
N TRP A 165 -3.27 7.05 18.32
CA TRP A 165 -3.05 8.37 18.93
C TRP A 165 -2.10 8.36 20.12
N PHE A 166 -2.03 7.25 20.84
CA PHE A 166 -1.13 7.10 21.96
C PHE A 166 0.35 7.25 21.56
N PHE A 167 0.72 6.94 20.33
CA PHE A 167 2.12 6.96 19.88
C PHE A 167 2.51 8.21 19.10
N SER A 168 1.59 8.79 18.33
CA SER A 168 1.85 10.03 17.60
C SER A 168 0.55 10.64 17.07
N LYS A 169 0.51 11.99 17.04
CA LYS A 169 -0.51 12.69 16.25
C LYS A 169 -0.13 12.61 14.77
N ALA A 170 -1.11 12.39 13.91
CA ALA A 170 -0.90 12.41 12.48
C ALA A 170 -0.37 13.80 12.04
N GLU A 171 0.77 13.84 11.37
CA GLU A 171 1.28 15.04 10.71
C GLU A 171 0.78 15.07 9.27
N VAL A 172 0.17 16.19 8.87
CA VAL A 172 -0.20 16.43 7.48
C VAL A 172 1.02 16.98 6.75
N VAL A 173 1.68 16.14 5.97
CA VAL A 173 2.77 16.59 5.09
C VAL A 173 2.17 17.04 3.77
N GLN A 174 2.28 18.34 3.48
CA GLN A 174 1.92 18.85 2.16
C GLN A 174 2.95 18.38 1.14
N GLY A 175 2.51 17.58 0.17
CA GLY A 175 3.35 17.16 -0.94
C GLY A 175 3.79 18.37 -1.78
N LYS A 176 5.07 18.39 -2.20
CA LYS A 176 5.53 19.33 -3.22
C LYS A 176 4.95 18.88 -4.56
N LYS A 177 4.47 19.84 -5.37
CA LYS A 177 4.12 19.55 -6.77
C LYS A 177 5.34 18.92 -7.45
N LEU A 178 5.13 17.77 -8.07
CA LEU A 178 6.17 17.13 -8.86
C LEU A 178 6.53 17.99 -10.07
N THR A 179 7.78 17.92 -10.47
CA THR A 179 8.22 18.51 -11.72
C THR A 179 7.63 17.72 -12.90
N THR A 180 7.45 18.38 -14.04
CA THR A 180 6.97 17.72 -15.28
C THR A 180 7.79 16.46 -15.60
N SER A 181 9.11 16.50 -15.38
CA SER A 181 10.01 15.35 -15.57
C SER A 181 9.69 14.17 -14.64
N GLN A 182 9.31 14.41 -13.39
CA GLN A 182 8.93 13.34 -12.46
C GLN A 182 7.60 12.69 -12.84
N ILE A 183 6.63 13.50 -13.28
CA ILE A 183 5.33 13.03 -13.79
C ILE A 183 5.54 12.17 -15.04
N THR A 184 6.40 12.59 -15.96
CA THR A 184 6.68 11.84 -17.19
C THR A 184 7.37 10.50 -16.90
N LYS A 185 8.30 10.46 -15.93
CA LYS A 185 8.92 9.19 -15.46
C LYS A 185 7.89 8.23 -14.89
N ALA A 186 6.97 8.72 -14.06
CA ALA A 186 5.90 7.91 -13.49
C ALA A 186 5.02 7.31 -14.59
N ARG A 187 4.62 8.11 -15.60
CA ARG A 187 3.86 7.65 -16.78
C ARG A 187 4.61 6.58 -17.58
N LEU A 188 5.90 6.74 -17.81
CA LEU A 188 6.72 5.79 -18.53
C LEU A 188 6.81 4.45 -17.77
N LEU A 189 6.93 4.47 -16.45
CA LEU A 189 6.91 3.25 -15.63
C LEU A 189 5.55 2.54 -15.72
N THR A 190 4.45 3.29 -15.71
CA THR A 190 3.09 2.72 -15.88
C THR A 190 2.92 2.05 -17.24
N TYR A 191 3.45 2.64 -18.31
CA TYR A 191 3.39 2.05 -19.66
C TYR A 191 4.30 0.82 -19.82
N SER A 192 5.44 0.77 -19.11
CA SER A 192 6.37 -0.37 -19.19
C SER A 192 5.89 -1.60 -18.42
N SER A 193 5.01 -1.43 -17.45
CA SER A 193 4.44 -2.52 -16.64
C SER A 193 3.11 -3.05 -17.17
N SER A 194 2.49 -2.39 -18.15
CA SER A 194 1.31 -2.92 -18.84
C SER A 194 1.72 -3.88 -19.95
N ASP A 195 1.09 -5.06 -20.00
CA ASP A 195 1.28 -6.10 -21.01
C ASP A 195 0.83 -5.68 -22.44
N MET A 196 0.58 -4.41 -22.64
CA MET A 196 0.16 -3.78 -23.89
C MET A 196 1.38 -3.31 -24.68
N GLY A 197 2.02 -4.26 -25.36
CA GLY A 197 3.16 -4.02 -26.27
C GLY A 197 2.91 -3.04 -27.43
N ASP A 198 1.77 -2.39 -27.51
CA ASP A 198 1.38 -1.51 -28.62
C ASP A 198 1.46 0.00 -28.31
N ASP A 199 1.98 0.42 -27.17
CA ASP A 199 1.95 1.83 -26.80
C ASP A 199 3.30 2.57 -26.93
N PHE A 200 4.22 2.06 -27.79
CA PHE A 200 5.47 2.74 -28.13
C PHE A 200 5.24 4.17 -28.62
N LYS A 201 4.11 4.44 -29.27
CA LYS A 201 3.75 5.78 -29.72
C LYS A 201 3.51 6.73 -28.54
N LYS A 202 2.75 6.30 -27.53
CA LYS A 202 2.47 7.11 -26.31
C LYS A 202 3.73 7.28 -25.47
N ILE A 203 4.58 6.25 -25.41
CA ILE A 203 5.89 6.34 -24.77
C ILE A 203 6.74 7.38 -25.50
N GLY A 204 6.81 7.34 -26.83
CA GLY A 204 7.52 8.31 -27.65
C GLY A 204 7.00 9.74 -27.48
N GLU A 205 5.69 9.94 -27.48
CA GLU A 205 5.05 11.23 -27.22
C GLU A 205 5.35 11.78 -25.83
N SER A 206 5.32 10.91 -24.82
CA SER A 206 5.65 11.28 -23.43
C SER A 206 7.12 11.67 -23.26
N ILE A 207 8.05 10.97 -23.92
CA ILE A 207 9.48 11.31 -23.91
C ILE A 207 9.71 12.62 -24.66
N SER A 208 9.08 12.80 -25.83
CA SER A 208 9.25 14.00 -26.66
C SER A 208 8.71 15.26 -25.99
N ALA A 209 7.72 15.15 -25.12
CA ALA A 209 7.17 16.25 -24.33
C ALA A 209 8.09 16.69 -23.17
N ASP A 210 9.08 15.86 -22.80
CA ASP A 210 10.03 16.15 -21.70
C ASP A 210 11.44 16.34 -22.26
N VAL A 211 11.89 17.59 -22.30
CA VAL A 211 13.20 17.99 -22.83
C VAL A 211 14.36 17.26 -22.13
N TYR A 212 14.25 17.01 -20.83
CA TYR A 212 15.30 16.32 -20.08
C TYR A 212 15.38 14.84 -20.46
N LEU A 213 14.24 14.16 -20.58
CA LEU A 213 14.18 12.76 -21.01
C LEU A 213 14.63 12.59 -22.46
N SER A 214 14.20 13.50 -23.37
CA SER A 214 14.66 13.54 -24.76
C SER A 214 16.18 13.68 -24.84
N TYR A 215 16.77 14.62 -24.12
CA TYR A 215 18.22 14.81 -24.07
C TYR A 215 18.93 13.57 -23.52
N LYS A 216 18.42 12.95 -22.47
CA LYS A 216 19.01 11.75 -21.86
C LYS A 216 18.95 10.56 -22.81
N LEU A 217 17.84 10.35 -23.53
CA LEU A 217 17.70 9.30 -24.52
C LEU A 217 18.69 9.49 -25.69
N LEU A 218 18.78 10.70 -26.23
CA LEU A 218 19.74 11.01 -27.30
C LEU A 218 21.18 10.76 -26.92
N ARG A 219 21.53 10.94 -25.64
CA ARG A 219 22.87 10.65 -25.11
C ARG A 219 23.19 9.16 -25.02
N TYR A 220 22.17 8.28 -24.94
CA TYR A 220 22.38 6.82 -24.90
C TYR A 220 22.38 6.18 -26.30
N VAL A 221 21.90 6.87 -27.31
CA VAL A 221 21.81 6.38 -28.69
C VAL A 221 23.02 6.79 -29.53
N ASN A 222 23.79 7.77 -29.09
CA ASN A 222 25.10 8.19 -29.64
C ASN A 222 26.25 7.66 -28.77
#